data_6d97eb61b22bad7d4a0e245561384f1f
#
_entry.id   6d97eb61b22bad7d4a0e245561384f1f
#
_cell.length_a   1.000
_cell.length_b   1.000
_cell.length_c   1.000
_cell.angle_alpha   90.00
_cell.angle_beta   90.00
_cell.angle_gamma   90.00
#
_symmetry.space_group_name_H-M   'P 1'
#
loop_
_entity.id
_entity.type
_entity.pdbx_description
1 polymer ?
#
loop_
_entity_poly.entity_id
_entity_poly.type
_entity_poly.pdbx_seq_one_letter_code
_entity_poly.pdbx_strand_id
1 'polypeptide(L)'
;FHDKMKVLVTEPGFEHAVRYVLRDINYELFCQELLTIDNKKDFQLLVMRSFLEGLTQKTTKGLTGNNLDVLDKAKSYTFMSNHRDIVLDASLLNLLLIRNGIKTSEIAIGNNLLIYDWISDLVRLNKSFIVKRDVGVRQMLDAARQLSGYIHFAITKKNESVWIAQREGRSKDSDDRTQESLIKMLGISGEGDLINNLKEINIVPVSISYEYDPCDYLKAHEFLLKRDNPDFKKSQRDDLHSMEIGLLGFK
;
A
#
# COMPACT_ATOMS: atom_id res chain seq x y z
N PHE A 1 -13.92 3.64 -13.96
CA PHE A 1 -12.47 3.75 -14.16
C PHE A 1 -12.14 4.95 -15.04
N HIS A 2 -12.61 5.00 -16.30
CA HIS A 2 -12.31 6.04 -17.27
C HIS A 2 -12.63 7.46 -16.81
N ASP A 3 -13.79 7.70 -16.23
CA ASP A 3 -14.18 9.05 -15.79
C ASP A 3 -13.21 9.58 -14.72
N LYS A 4 -12.79 8.71 -13.80
CA LYS A 4 -11.79 9.07 -12.78
C LYS A 4 -10.40 9.29 -13.38
N MET A 5 -10.02 8.52 -14.39
CA MET A 5 -8.76 8.73 -15.10
C MET A 5 -8.75 10.08 -15.84
N LYS A 6 -9.85 10.43 -16.52
CA LYS A 6 -9.99 11.74 -17.18
C LYS A 6 -9.86 12.91 -16.22
N VAL A 7 -10.46 12.81 -15.03
CA VAL A 7 -10.31 13.81 -13.97
C VAL A 7 -8.88 13.86 -13.49
N LEU A 8 -8.26 12.70 -13.16
CA LEU A 8 -6.92 12.62 -12.63
C LEU A 8 -5.87 13.30 -13.52
N VAL A 9 -5.90 13.07 -14.82
CA VAL A 9 -4.90 13.64 -15.75
C VAL A 9 -5.01 15.15 -15.92
N THR A 10 -6.11 15.76 -15.49
CA THR A 10 -6.31 17.22 -15.50
C THR A 10 -6.03 17.88 -14.15
N GLU A 11 -5.72 17.10 -13.13
CA GLU A 11 -5.46 17.63 -11.79
C GLU A 11 -4.04 18.21 -11.67
N PRO A 12 -3.88 19.50 -11.31
CA PRO A 12 -2.57 20.13 -11.21
C PRO A 12 -1.66 19.46 -10.19
N GLY A 13 -2.24 18.95 -9.08
CA GLY A 13 -1.48 18.22 -8.06
C GLY A 13 -0.91 16.90 -8.57
N PHE A 14 -1.67 16.17 -9.42
CA PHE A 14 -1.18 14.96 -10.07
C PHE A 14 -0.08 15.27 -11.08
N GLU A 15 -0.26 16.28 -11.93
CA GLU A 15 0.78 16.72 -12.88
C GLU A 15 2.07 17.08 -12.14
N HIS A 16 1.97 17.88 -11.08
CA HIS A 16 3.14 18.25 -10.27
C HIS A 16 3.85 17.02 -9.71
N ALA A 17 3.12 16.07 -9.13
CA ALA A 17 3.68 14.84 -8.58
C ALA A 17 4.34 13.98 -9.66
N VAL A 18 3.72 13.82 -10.83
CA VAL A 18 4.28 13.05 -11.95
C VAL A 18 5.57 13.68 -12.45
N ARG A 19 5.59 14.98 -12.70
CA ARG A 19 6.80 15.71 -13.16
C ARG A 19 7.92 15.68 -12.12
N TYR A 20 7.57 15.70 -10.84
CA TYR A 20 8.52 15.63 -9.74
C TYR A 20 9.20 14.25 -9.65
N VAL A 21 8.43 13.19 -9.82
CA VAL A 21 8.92 11.80 -9.73
C VAL A 21 9.56 11.34 -11.02
N LEU A 22 8.99 11.72 -12.18
CA LEU A 22 9.44 11.35 -13.52
C LEU A 22 9.98 12.58 -14.25
N ARG A 23 11.15 13.05 -13.84
CA ARG A 23 11.71 14.38 -14.21
C ARG A 23 11.72 14.70 -15.70
N ASP A 24 11.98 13.71 -16.55
CA ASP A 24 12.16 13.90 -18.01
C ASP A 24 10.92 13.46 -18.82
N ILE A 25 9.74 13.35 -18.17
CA ILE A 25 8.56 12.85 -18.84
C ILE A 25 7.90 13.93 -19.70
N ASN A 26 7.47 13.55 -20.90
CA ASN A 26 6.48 14.31 -21.65
C ASN A 26 5.10 14.02 -21.05
N TYR A 27 4.58 14.97 -20.25
CA TYR A 27 3.33 14.79 -19.50
C TYR A 27 2.12 14.59 -20.42
N GLU A 28 2.06 15.28 -21.56
CA GLU A 28 0.97 15.17 -22.51
C GLU A 28 0.90 13.76 -23.12
N LEU A 29 2.04 13.20 -23.53
CA LEU A 29 2.10 11.82 -24.03
C LEU A 29 1.77 10.81 -22.93
N PHE A 30 2.27 11.02 -21.72
CA PHE A 30 1.94 10.18 -20.57
C PHE A 30 0.44 10.18 -20.28
N CYS A 31 -0.23 11.34 -20.32
CA CYS A 31 -1.67 11.43 -20.15
C CYS A 31 -2.43 10.69 -21.26
N GLN A 32 -1.98 10.80 -22.52
CA GLN A 32 -2.56 10.05 -23.62
C GLN A 32 -2.46 8.53 -23.40
N GLU A 33 -1.31 8.04 -22.97
CA GLU A 33 -1.12 6.62 -22.60
C GLU A 33 -2.05 6.21 -21.45
N LEU A 34 -2.14 7.01 -20.38
CA LEU A 34 -3.04 6.73 -19.26
C LEU A 34 -4.50 6.61 -19.69
N LEU A 35 -4.94 7.45 -20.61
CA LEU A 35 -6.33 7.45 -21.11
C LEU A 35 -6.65 6.24 -21.99
N THR A 36 -5.67 5.46 -22.45
CA THR A 36 -5.89 4.19 -23.17
C THR A 36 -6.11 3.01 -22.22
N ILE A 37 -5.92 3.18 -20.93
CA ILE A 37 -6.03 2.11 -19.94
C ILE A 37 -7.50 1.96 -19.51
N ASP A 38 -8.00 0.71 -19.52
CA ASP A 38 -9.42 0.44 -19.30
C ASP A 38 -9.75 -0.02 -17.88
N ASN A 39 -8.76 -0.53 -17.13
CA ASN A 39 -9.01 -1.14 -15.84
C ASN A 39 -7.80 -1.05 -14.90
N LYS A 40 -8.07 -1.34 -13.62
CA LYS A 40 -7.07 -1.26 -12.54
C LYS A 40 -5.91 -2.24 -12.70
N LYS A 41 -6.15 -3.40 -13.28
CA LYS A 41 -5.10 -4.41 -13.50
C LYS A 41 -4.09 -3.90 -14.53
N ASP A 42 -4.59 -3.37 -15.64
CA ASP A 42 -3.72 -2.82 -16.68
C ASP A 42 -2.98 -1.58 -16.19
N PHE A 43 -3.61 -0.74 -15.36
CA PHE A 43 -2.92 0.36 -14.69
C PHE A 43 -1.71 -0.14 -13.88
N GLN A 44 -1.88 -1.20 -13.09
CA GLN A 44 -0.76 -1.78 -12.33
C GLN A 44 0.31 -2.41 -13.24
N LEU A 45 -0.11 -3.11 -14.30
CA LEU A 45 0.82 -3.84 -15.18
C LEU A 45 1.59 -2.94 -16.14
N LEU A 46 0.96 -1.88 -16.64
CA LEU A 46 1.54 -1.02 -17.68
C LEU A 46 2.21 0.22 -17.07
N VAL A 47 1.57 0.85 -16.07
CA VAL A 47 2.06 2.10 -15.47
C VAL A 47 2.91 1.83 -14.24
N MET A 48 2.30 1.22 -13.21
CA MET A 48 3.00 1.05 -11.93
C MET A 48 4.20 0.12 -12.05
N ARG A 49 4.10 -0.96 -12.82
CA ARG A 49 5.24 -1.85 -13.07
C ARG A 49 6.38 -1.10 -13.74
N SER A 50 6.13 -0.40 -14.84
CA SER A 50 7.18 0.34 -15.58
C SER A 50 7.86 1.38 -14.69
N PHE A 51 7.08 2.12 -13.91
CA PHE A 51 7.59 3.07 -12.92
C PHE A 51 8.49 2.38 -11.88
N LEU A 52 8.01 1.30 -11.26
CA LEU A 52 8.75 0.60 -10.20
C LEU A 52 10.00 -0.13 -10.73
N GLU A 53 9.96 -0.67 -11.94
CA GLU A 53 11.15 -1.24 -12.59
C GLU A 53 12.21 -0.16 -12.80
N GLY A 54 11.83 0.99 -13.34
CA GLY A 54 12.74 2.11 -13.53
C GLY A 54 13.29 2.65 -12.19
N LEU A 55 12.45 2.74 -11.17
CA LEU A 55 12.86 3.16 -9.83
C LEU A 55 13.89 2.18 -9.24
N THR A 56 13.57 0.88 -9.21
CA THR A 56 14.47 -0.13 -8.64
C THR A 56 15.81 -0.21 -9.39
N GLN A 57 15.81 -0.08 -10.71
CA GLN A 57 17.05 -0.07 -11.51
C GLN A 57 17.94 1.14 -11.21
N LYS A 58 17.34 2.30 -10.98
CA LYS A 58 18.09 3.56 -10.75
C LYS A 58 18.58 3.70 -9.32
N THR A 59 17.87 3.14 -8.34
CA THR A 59 18.07 3.48 -6.92
C THR A 59 18.52 2.31 -6.06
N THR A 60 18.57 1.09 -6.59
CA THR A 60 18.92 -0.10 -5.82
C THR A 60 19.88 -1.01 -6.57
N LYS A 61 20.59 -1.87 -5.82
CA LYS A 61 21.38 -2.97 -6.42
C LYS A 61 20.50 -4.14 -6.88
N GLY A 62 19.23 -4.15 -6.51
CA GLY A 62 18.25 -5.17 -6.89
C GLY A 62 17.10 -5.30 -5.90
N LEU A 63 16.06 -5.95 -6.37
CA LEU A 63 14.91 -6.37 -5.59
C LEU A 63 14.80 -7.88 -5.66
N THR A 64 14.86 -8.55 -4.52
CA THR A 64 14.78 -10.00 -4.40
C THR A 64 13.60 -10.41 -3.54
N GLY A 65 13.05 -11.58 -3.79
CA GLY A 65 12.01 -12.19 -2.98
C GLY A 65 12.22 -13.69 -2.89
N ASN A 66 12.09 -14.26 -1.71
CA ASN A 66 12.24 -15.69 -1.47
C ASN A 66 10.86 -16.35 -1.32
N ASN A 67 10.79 -17.64 -1.57
CA ASN A 67 9.61 -18.48 -1.34
C ASN A 67 8.35 -18.06 -2.15
N LEU A 68 8.51 -17.33 -3.24
CA LEU A 68 7.38 -17.00 -4.12
C LEU A 68 6.89 -18.22 -4.93
N ASP A 69 7.75 -19.19 -5.10
CA ASP A 69 7.49 -20.47 -5.77
C ASP A 69 6.55 -21.40 -5.01
N VAL A 70 6.42 -21.22 -3.67
CA VAL A 70 5.47 -21.99 -2.86
C VAL A 70 4.03 -21.49 -2.99
N LEU A 71 3.82 -20.32 -3.59
CA LEU A 71 2.50 -19.74 -3.77
C LEU A 71 1.78 -20.38 -4.97
N ASP A 72 0.59 -20.91 -4.72
CA ASP A 72 -0.31 -21.38 -5.78
C ASP A 72 -0.88 -20.18 -6.54
N LYS A 73 -0.52 -20.04 -7.82
CA LYS A 73 -0.93 -18.91 -8.68
C LYS A 73 -2.44 -18.84 -8.94
N ALA A 74 -3.17 -19.92 -8.67
CA ALA A 74 -4.62 -19.98 -8.79
C ALA A 74 -5.36 -19.44 -7.57
N LYS A 75 -4.66 -19.32 -6.43
CA LYS A 75 -5.23 -18.84 -5.16
C LYS A 75 -5.04 -17.35 -4.95
N SER A 76 -5.84 -16.81 -4.05
CA SER A 76 -5.72 -15.46 -3.52
C SER A 76 -5.24 -15.48 -2.07
N TYR A 77 -4.48 -14.49 -1.67
CA TYR A 77 -3.77 -14.46 -0.40
C TYR A 77 -3.94 -13.12 0.31
N THR A 78 -3.97 -13.15 1.64
CA THR A 78 -3.79 -11.98 2.48
C THR A 78 -2.31 -11.86 2.82
N PHE A 79 -1.58 -11.04 2.08
CA PHE A 79 -0.18 -10.73 2.37
C PHE A 79 -0.11 -9.76 3.54
N MET A 80 0.43 -10.21 4.67
CA MET A 80 0.57 -9.40 5.87
C MET A 80 2.05 -9.16 6.16
N SER A 81 2.49 -7.90 6.11
CA SER A 81 3.91 -7.57 6.27
C SER A 81 4.17 -6.61 7.42
N ASN A 82 5.43 -6.59 7.89
CA ASN A 82 5.92 -5.42 8.59
C ASN A 82 5.80 -4.18 7.69
N HIS A 83 5.84 -2.98 8.29
CA HIS A 83 5.59 -1.74 7.57
C HIS A 83 6.75 -0.76 7.74
N ARG A 84 7.51 -0.57 6.67
CA ARG A 84 8.69 0.28 6.61
C ARG A 84 8.45 1.56 5.82
N ASP A 85 7.75 1.47 4.68
CA ASP A 85 7.46 2.62 3.82
C ASP A 85 6.00 2.65 3.38
N ILE A 86 5.44 3.87 3.25
CA ILE A 86 4.02 4.06 2.92
C ILE A 86 3.70 3.57 1.51
N VAL A 87 4.61 3.78 0.56
CA VAL A 87 4.40 3.51 -0.86
C VAL A 87 5.12 2.24 -1.30
N LEU A 88 6.38 2.08 -0.88
CA LEU A 88 7.26 1.06 -1.45
C LEU A 88 6.93 -0.36 -0.99
N ASP A 89 6.48 -0.57 0.26
CA ASP A 89 6.25 -1.92 0.78
C ASP A 89 5.29 -2.73 -0.10
N ALA A 90 4.06 -2.23 -0.27
CA ALA A 90 3.06 -2.89 -1.09
C ALA A 90 3.40 -2.87 -2.58
N SER A 91 4.05 -1.79 -3.05
CA SER A 91 4.40 -1.62 -4.45
C SER A 91 5.49 -2.59 -4.89
N LEU A 92 6.55 -2.75 -4.09
CA LEU A 92 7.64 -3.68 -4.38
C LEU A 92 7.20 -5.14 -4.24
N LEU A 93 6.31 -5.44 -3.27
CA LEU A 93 5.67 -6.76 -3.22
C LEU A 93 4.91 -7.04 -4.52
N ASN A 94 4.05 -6.11 -4.96
CA ASN A 94 3.31 -6.27 -6.22
C ASN A 94 4.23 -6.42 -7.43
N LEU A 95 5.36 -5.72 -7.48
CA LEU A 95 6.37 -5.89 -8.52
C LEU A 95 6.95 -7.32 -8.51
N LEU A 96 7.29 -7.86 -7.33
CA LEU A 96 7.76 -9.24 -7.20
C LEU A 96 6.69 -10.26 -7.61
N LEU A 97 5.43 -10.05 -7.25
CA LEU A 97 4.31 -10.90 -7.67
C LEU A 97 4.19 -10.91 -9.21
N ILE A 98 4.25 -9.73 -9.86
CA ILE A 98 4.22 -9.62 -11.32
C ILE A 98 5.38 -10.38 -11.97
N ARG A 99 6.61 -10.19 -11.47
CA ARG A 99 7.82 -10.85 -12.00
C ARG A 99 7.72 -12.38 -11.93
N ASN A 100 6.96 -12.91 -10.97
CA ASN A 100 6.75 -14.35 -10.78
C ASN A 100 5.44 -14.86 -11.41
N GLY A 101 4.73 -14.04 -12.18
CA GLY A 101 3.49 -14.42 -12.85
C GLY A 101 2.33 -14.68 -11.87
N ILE A 102 2.37 -14.04 -10.68
CA ILE A 102 1.33 -14.08 -9.66
C ILE A 102 0.49 -12.81 -9.79
N LYS A 103 -0.82 -12.92 -9.52
CA LYS A 103 -1.73 -11.75 -9.53
C LYS A 103 -1.30 -10.73 -8.47
N THR A 104 -1.39 -9.45 -8.81
CA THR A 104 -1.14 -8.35 -7.87
C THR A 104 -2.20 -8.31 -6.77
N SER A 105 -1.82 -7.77 -5.61
CA SER A 105 -2.73 -7.57 -4.50
C SER A 105 -3.46 -6.23 -4.57
N GLU A 106 -4.63 -6.16 -3.96
CA GLU A 106 -5.25 -4.91 -3.54
C GLU A 106 -4.53 -4.38 -2.31
N ILE A 107 -4.45 -3.05 -2.18
CA ILE A 107 -3.63 -2.41 -1.14
C ILE A 107 -4.52 -1.74 -0.11
N ALA A 108 -4.37 -2.12 1.17
CA ALA A 108 -5.04 -1.45 2.28
C ALA A 108 -4.38 -0.10 2.57
N ILE A 109 -5.11 1.00 2.42
CA ILE A 109 -4.61 2.37 2.65
C ILE A 109 -5.46 3.07 3.69
N GLY A 110 -4.82 3.69 4.69
CA GLY A 110 -5.51 4.51 5.68
C GLY A 110 -6.09 5.79 5.08
N ASN A 111 -7.30 6.16 5.48
CA ASN A 111 -7.97 7.38 5.02
C ASN A 111 -7.22 8.68 5.39
N ASN A 112 -6.35 8.64 6.39
CA ASN A 112 -5.49 9.76 6.79
C ASN A 112 -4.49 10.19 5.70
N LEU A 113 -4.22 9.34 4.70
CA LEU A 113 -3.35 9.65 3.57
C LEU A 113 -4.08 10.34 2.40
N LEU A 114 -5.40 10.39 2.43
CA LEU A 114 -6.25 10.89 1.35
C LEU A 114 -6.56 12.38 1.55
N ILE A 115 -5.52 13.21 1.64
CA ILE A 115 -5.65 14.65 1.94
C ILE A 115 -6.09 15.48 0.73
N TYR A 116 -5.97 14.93 -0.48
CA TYR A 116 -6.43 15.53 -1.73
C TYR A 116 -7.27 14.52 -2.53
N ASP A 117 -8.29 14.99 -3.23
CA ASP A 117 -9.20 14.14 -4.00
C ASP A 117 -8.46 13.36 -5.08
N TRP A 118 -7.49 13.96 -5.75
CA TRP A 118 -6.69 13.29 -6.77
C TRP A 118 -5.85 12.13 -6.20
N ILE A 119 -5.36 12.23 -4.96
CA ILE A 119 -4.69 11.11 -4.28
C ILE A 119 -5.67 9.96 -4.06
N SER A 120 -6.90 10.28 -3.61
CA SER A 120 -7.96 9.28 -3.42
C SER A 120 -8.29 8.57 -4.73
N ASP A 121 -8.37 9.30 -5.83
CA ASP A 121 -8.64 8.72 -7.15
C ASP A 121 -7.46 7.87 -7.64
N LEU A 122 -6.23 8.36 -7.54
CA LEU A 122 -5.01 7.64 -7.92
C LEU A 122 -4.89 6.30 -7.19
N VAL A 123 -5.02 6.28 -5.86
CA VAL A 123 -4.87 5.04 -5.08
C VAL A 123 -5.98 4.03 -5.39
N ARG A 124 -7.22 4.50 -5.63
CA ARG A 124 -8.34 3.65 -6.05
C ARG A 124 -8.16 3.07 -7.45
N LEU A 125 -7.58 3.85 -8.37
CA LEU A 125 -7.20 3.36 -9.71
C LEU A 125 -6.10 2.30 -9.61
N ASN A 126 -5.21 2.41 -8.61
CA ASN A 126 -4.17 1.42 -8.31
C ASN A 126 -4.65 0.28 -7.38
N LYS A 127 -5.88 -0.21 -7.54
CA LYS A 127 -6.44 -1.35 -6.78
C LYS A 127 -6.40 -1.18 -5.25
N SER A 128 -6.41 0.04 -4.71
CA SER A 128 -6.44 0.22 -3.26
C SER A 128 -7.86 0.25 -2.70
N PHE A 129 -8.01 -0.20 -1.45
CA PHE A 129 -9.21 -0.02 -0.65
C PHE A 129 -8.89 0.75 0.64
N ILE A 130 -9.89 1.47 1.15
CA ILE A 130 -9.69 2.43 2.21
C ILE A 130 -9.98 1.82 3.57
N VAL A 131 -8.99 1.91 4.47
CA VAL A 131 -9.11 1.57 5.88
C VAL A 131 -9.48 2.82 6.66
N LYS A 132 -10.64 2.81 7.31
CA LYS A 132 -11.08 3.92 8.16
C LYS A 132 -10.24 3.94 9.44
N ARG A 133 -9.59 5.07 9.67
CA ARG A 133 -8.87 5.40 10.92
C ARG A 133 -9.60 6.54 11.63
N ASP A 134 -9.22 6.80 12.86
CA ASP A 134 -9.78 7.90 13.67
C ASP A 134 -11.31 7.83 13.82
N VAL A 135 -11.85 6.62 13.83
CA VAL A 135 -13.27 6.38 14.14
C VAL A 135 -13.48 6.36 15.66
N GLY A 136 -14.58 6.95 16.12
CA GLY A 136 -14.95 6.88 17.53
C GLY A 136 -15.10 5.43 18.02
N VAL A 137 -14.91 5.21 19.33
CA VAL A 137 -14.93 3.87 19.97
C VAL A 137 -16.17 3.06 19.56
N ARG A 138 -17.34 3.72 19.46
CA ARG A 138 -18.61 3.07 19.07
C ARG A 138 -18.60 2.56 17.62
N GLN A 139 -17.85 3.23 16.73
CA GLN A 139 -17.76 2.90 15.30
C GLN A 139 -16.60 1.94 14.99
N MET A 140 -15.69 1.74 15.94
CA MET A 140 -14.49 0.94 15.75
C MET A 140 -14.81 -0.52 15.40
N LEU A 141 -15.80 -1.11 16.09
CA LEU A 141 -16.21 -2.49 15.82
C LEU A 141 -16.86 -2.63 14.44
N ASP A 142 -17.68 -1.67 14.03
CA ASP A 142 -18.30 -1.68 12.71
C ASP A 142 -17.29 -1.48 11.60
N ALA A 143 -16.31 -0.58 11.78
CA ALA A 143 -15.21 -0.41 10.86
C ALA A 143 -14.36 -1.68 10.74
N ALA A 144 -14.07 -2.35 11.87
CA ALA A 144 -13.37 -3.62 11.91
C ALA A 144 -14.13 -4.73 11.17
N ARG A 145 -15.46 -4.83 11.38
CA ARG A 145 -16.33 -5.79 10.67
C ARG A 145 -16.37 -5.52 9.17
N GLN A 146 -16.49 -4.24 8.76
CA GLN A 146 -16.49 -3.87 7.35
C GLN A 146 -15.16 -4.23 6.68
N LEU A 147 -14.04 -3.95 7.34
CA LEU A 147 -12.71 -4.27 6.82
C LEU A 147 -12.50 -5.79 6.71
N SER A 148 -12.79 -6.53 7.78
CA SER A 148 -12.73 -7.99 7.79
C SER A 148 -13.61 -8.60 6.70
N GLY A 149 -14.87 -8.16 6.61
CA GLY A 149 -15.83 -8.63 5.59
C GLY A 149 -15.34 -8.36 4.17
N TYR A 150 -14.73 -7.18 3.93
CA TYR A 150 -14.17 -6.89 2.63
C TYR A 150 -13.00 -7.80 2.28
N ILE A 151 -12.08 -8.08 3.22
CA ILE A 151 -10.94 -8.98 2.98
C ILE A 151 -11.43 -10.40 2.68
N HIS A 152 -12.38 -10.93 3.48
CA HIS A 152 -13.01 -12.22 3.20
C HIS A 152 -13.66 -12.26 1.82
N PHE A 153 -14.43 -11.24 1.46
CA PHE A 153 -15.03 -11.13 0.13
C PHE A 153 -13.98 -11.08 -0.98
N ALA A 154 -12.91 -10.30 -0.82
CA ALA A 154 -11.84 -10.20 -1.80
C ALA A 154 -11.18 -11.56 -2.08
N ILE A 155 -10.86 -12.30 -1.03
CA ILE A 155 -10.21 -13.61 -1.13
C ILE A 155 -11.17 -14.67 -1.66
N THR A 156 -12.37 -14.81 -1.08
CA THR A 156 -13.24 -15.98 -1.30
C THR A 156 -14.21 -15.83 -2.48
N LYS A 157 -14.60 -14.61 -2.81
CA LYS A 157 -15.62 -14.33 -3.86
C LYS A 157 -15.03 -13.61 -5.06
N LYS A 158 -14.19 -12.61 -4.82
CA LYS A 158 -13.59 -11.79 -5.89
C LYS A 158 -12.35 -12.44 -6.49
N ASN A 159 -11.74 -13.40 -5.79
CA ASN A 159 -10.48 -14.06 -6.15
C ASN A 159 -9.34 -13.05 -6.39
N GLU A 160 -9.24 -12.08 -5.48
CA GLU A 160 -8.20 -11.05 -5.45
C GLU A 160 -7.40 -11.14 -4.17
N SER A 161 -6.07 -11.10 -4.27
CA SER A 161 -5.20 -11.00 -3.11
C SER A 161 -5.26 -9.60 -2.48
N VAL A 162 -4.96 -9.50 -1.19
CA VAL A 162 -4.87 -8.22 -0.50
C VAL A 162 -3.52 -8.09 0.21
N TRP A 163 -3.03 -6.86 0.33
CA TRP A 163 -1.91 -6.52 1.19
C TRP A 163 -2.38 -5.66 2.37
N ILE A 164 -1.93 -6.00 3.55
CA ILE A 164 -2.18 -5.24 4.78
C ILE A 164 -0.92 -5.23 5.66
N ALA A 165 -0.64 -4.09 6.29
CA ALA A 165 0.42 -4.00 7.27
C ALA A 165 0.05 -4.75 8.56
N GLN A 166 1.02 -5.41 9.22
CA GLN A 166 0.81 -6.20 10.45
C GLN A 166 0.52 -5.35 11.69
N ARG A 167 0.65 -4.04 11.58
CA ARG A 167 0.38 -3.07 12.65
C ARG A 167 -0.03 -1.72 12.06
N GLU A 168 -0.62 -0.89 12.90
CA GLU A 168 -0.92 0.47 12.52
C GLU A 168 0.34 1.33 12.48
N GLY A 169 0.54 2.03 11.35
CA GLY A 169 1.67 2.91 11.11
C GLY A 169 3.00 2.18 10.87
N ARG A 170 3.97 2.93 10.33
CA ARG A 170 5.32 2.42 10.06
C ARG A 170 6.11 2.23 11.35
N SER A 171 6.97 1.21 11.40
CA SER A 171 7.94 1.03 12.47
C SER A 171 8.97 2.17 12.44
N LYS A 172 9.20 2.81 13.60
CA LYS A 172 10.13 3.92 13.80
C LYS A 172 11.23 3.60 14.80
N ASP A 173 11.03 2.52 15.56
CA ASP A 173 11.87 2.04 16.65
C ASP A 173 12.38 0.62 16.41
N SER A 174 12.24 0.12 15.18
CA SER A 174 12.55 -1.24 14.78
C SER A 174 11.71 -2.33 15.47
N ASP A 175 10.66 -1.96 16.19
CA ASP A 175 9.68 -2.91 16.75
C ASP A 175 8.71 -3.34 15.64
N ASP A 176 8.86 -4.58 15.17
CA ASP A 176 8.06 -5.18 14.12
C ASP A 176 7.04 -6.21 14.65
N ARG A 177 6.66 -6.12 15.92
CA ARG A 177 5.64 -7.03 16.48
C ARG A 177 4.30 -6.84 15.80
N THR A 178 3.66 -7.96 15.48
CA THR A 178 2.30 -7.97 14.93
C THR A 178 1.31 -7.47 15.98
N GLN A 179 0.43 -6.57 15.59
CA GLN A 179 -0.61 -6.05 16.46
C GLN A 179 -1.72 -7.09 16.63
N GLU A 180 -1.93 -7.56 17.87
CA GLU A 180 -2.92 -8.60 18.17
C GLU A 180 -4.35 -8.23 17.74
N SER A 181 -4.73 -6.97 17.91
CA SER A 181 -6.04 -6.47 17.49
C SER A 181 -6.28 -6.60 15.98
N LEU A 182 -5.22 -6.54 15.16
CA LEU A 182 -5.31 -6.78 13.72
C LEU A 182 -5.67 -8.23 13.41
N ILE A 183 -5.03 -9.19 14.08
CA ILE A 183 -5.34 -10.62 13.90
C ILE A 183 -6.79 -10.90 14.32
N LYS A 184 -7.22 -10.36 15.47
CA LYS A 184 -8.61 -10.46 15.91
C LYS A 184 -9.58 -9.86 14.88
N MET A 185 -9.25 -8.69 14.34
CA MET A 185 -10.04 -8.03 13.31
C MET A 185 -10.15 -8.89 12.05
N LEU A 186 -9.07 -9.47 11.54
CA LEU A 186 -9.09 -10.33 10.35
C LEU A 186 -10.01 -11.55 10.51
N GLY A 187 -10.12 -12.07 11.71
CA GLY A 187 -10.97 -13.22 12.00
C GLY A 187 -12.42 -12.90 12.42
N ILE A 188 -12.86 -11.61 12.40
CA ILE A 188 -14.25 -11.25 12.78
C ILE A 188 -15.27 -11.80 11.78
N SER A 189 -14.97 -11.76 10.48
CA SER A 189 -15.85 -12.22 9.41
C SER A 189 -15.49 -13.66 9.00
N GLY A 190 -16.45 -14.32 8.36
CA GLY A 190 -16.39 -15.74 8.06
C GLY A 190 -17.49 -16.50 8.79
N GLU A 191 -17.71 -17.77 8.45
CA GLU A 191 -18.78 -18.60 9.01
C GLU A 191 -18.28 -19.52 10.15
N GLY A 192 -16.97 -19.52 10.42
CA GLY A 192 -16.33 -20.40 11.41
C GLY A 192 -15.88 -19.69 12.69
N ASP A 193 -15.11 -20.40 13.48
CA ASP A 193 -14.36 -19.81 14.59
C ASP A 193 -13.17 -18.96 14.08
N LEU A 194 -12.51 -18.27 15.00
CA LEU A 194 -11.36 -17.41 14.68
C LEU A 194 -10.31 -18.09 13.79
N ILE A 195 -9.94 -19.33 14.10
CA ILE A 195 -8.88 -20.04 13.41
C ILE A 195 -9.31 -20.42 11.99
N ASN A 196 -10.55 -20.89 11.84
CA ASN A 196 -11.10 -21.25 10.53
C ASN A 196 -11.28 -20.01 9.65
N ASN A 197 -11.76 -18.90 10.20
CA ASN A 197 -11.88 -17.63 9.49
C ASN A 197 -10.50 -17.11 9.03
N LEU A 198 -9.46 -17.21 9.86
CA LEU A 198 -8.09 -16.84 9.46
C LEU A 198 -7.52 -17.77 8.38
N LYS A 199 -7.82 -19.07 8.43
CA LYS A 199 -7.41 -20.02 7.38
C LYS A 199 -8.08 -19.71 6.04
N GLU A 200 -9.37 -19.31 6.05
CA GLU A 200 -10.15 -19.00 4.85
C GLU A 200 -9.50 -17.88 4.02
N ILE A 201 -8.89 -16.90 4.66
CA ILE A 201 -8.27 -15.76 3.97
C ILE A 201 -6.81 -15.99 3.58
N ASN A 202 -6.27 -17.21 3.69
CA ASN A 202 -4.94 -17.61 3.22
C ASN A 202 -3.85 -16.61 3.61
N ILE A 203 -3.64 -16.37 4.91
CA ILE A 203 -2.64 -15.40 5.38
C ILE A 203 -1.23 -15.88 5.02
N VAL A 204 -0.48 -15.02 4.34
CA VAL A 204 0.95 -15.18 4.02
C VAL A 204 1.73 -14.09 4.75
N PRO A 205 2.49 -14.45 5.79
CA PRO A 205 3.39 -13.51 6.43
C PRO A 205 4.52 -13.11 5.47
N VAL A 206 4.78 -11.82 5.36
CA VAL A 206 5.83 -11.27 4.51
C VAL A 206 6.78 -10.43 5.37
N SER A 207 8.07 -10.70 5.30
CA SER A 207 9.10 -9.86 5.91
C SER A 207 9.74 -8.98 4.85
N ILE A 208 9.69 -7.67 5.05
CA ILE A 208 10.27 -6.67 4.16
C ILE A 208 11.48 -6.05 4.86
N SER A 209 12.63 -6.05 4.17
CA SER A 209 13.83 -5.38 4.62
C SER A 209 14.44 -4.54 3.52
N TYR A 210 15.01 -3.41 3.91
CA TYR A 210 15.77 -2.51 3.05
C TYR A 210 17.20 -2.46 3.57
N GLU A 211 18.20 -2.44 2.69
CA GLU A 211 19.60 -2.20 3.08
C GLU A 211 19.74 -0.83 3.75
N TYR A 212 19.09 0.18 3.16
CA TYR A 212 18.89 1.50 3.74
C TYR A 212 17.40 1.74 3.86
N ASP A 213 16.92 1.91 5.09
CA ASP A 213 15.49 2.08 5.36
C ASP A 213 14.98 3.40 4.75
N PRO A 214 13.96 3.39 3.90
CA PRO A 214 13.37 4.60 3.36
C PRO A 214 12.90 5.53 4.47
N CYS A 215 13.22 6.82 4.37
CA CYS A 215 12.82 7.83 5.36
C CYS A 215 13.34 7.57 6.79
N ASP A 216 14.48 6.88 6.97
CA ASP A 216 15.07 6.57 8.27
C ASP A 216 15.22 7.84 9.14
N TYR A 217 15.78 8.91 8.57
CA TYR A 217 15.94 10.19 9.25
C TYR A 217 14.59 10.77 9.72
N LEU A 218 13.56 10.80 8.87
CA LEU A 218 12.25 11.33 9.23
C LEU A 218 11.57 10.49 10.30
N LYS A 219 11.75 9.17 10.27
CA LYS A 219 11.24 8.25 11.28
C LYS A 219 11.94 8.46 12.62
N ALA A 220 13.28 8.57 12.61
CA ALA A 220 14.06 8.84 13.80
C ALA A 220 13.68 10.20 14.40
N HIS A 221 13.53 11.23 13.58
CA HIS A 221 13.09 12.55 14.02
C HIS A 221 11.70 12.52 14.66
N GLU A 222 10.72 11.87 14.02
CA GLU A 222 9.37 11.70 14.61
C GLU A 222 9.41 10.93 15.93
N PHE A 223 10.25 9.90 16.02
CA PHE A 223 10.43 9.12 17.25
C PHE A 223 10.98 10.00 18.39
N LEU A 224 12.01 10.80 18.11
CA LEU A 224 12.60 11.72 19.07
C LEU A 224 11.60 12.79 19.53
N LEU A 225 10.85 13.38 18.58
CA LEU A 225 9.83 14.39 18.92
C LEU A 225 8.76 13.82 19.86
N LYS A 226 8.32 12.57 19.62
CA LYS A 226 7.34 11.92 20.51
C LYS A 226 7.92 11.56 21.87
N ARG A 227 9.20 11.16 21.92
CA ARG A 227 9.89 10.86 23.17
C ARG A 227 10.05 12.10 24.04
N ASP A 228 10.44 13.21 23.43
CA ASP A 228 10.79 14.45 24.14
C ASP A 228 9.57 15.36 24.40
N ASN A 229 8.48 15.18 23.64
CA ASN A 229 7.22 15.88 23.81
C ASN A 229 6.03 14.91 23.71
N PRO A 230 5.47 14.45 24.83
CA PRO A 230 4.31 13.55 24.84
C PRO A 230 3.06 14.10 24.15
N ASP A 231 2.93 15.42 24.05
CA ASP A 231 1.81 16.10 23.39
C ASP A 231 2.01 16.27 21.87
N PHE A 232 3.17 15.85 21.34
CA PHE A 232 3.44 15.93 19.91
C PHE A 232 2.44 15.13 19.09
N LYS A 233 1.77 15.83 18.18
CA LYS A 233 0.85 15.23 17.20
C LYS A 233 1.39 15.42 15.80
N LYS A 234 1.51 14.32 15.09
CA LYS A 234 1.88 14.31 13.68
C LYS A 234 0.78 14.95 12.83
N SER A 235 1.16 15.75 11.85
CA SER A 235 0.24 16.28 10.84
C SER A 235 0.09 15.32 9.65
N GLN A 236 -1.01 15.46 8.91
CA GLN A 236 -1.19 14.70 7.66
C GLN A 236 -0.14 15.08 6.59
N ARG A 237 0.36 16.33 6.62
CA ARG A 237 1.43 16.79 5.71
C ARG A 237 2.75 16.07 5.94
N ASP A 238 3.04 15.63 7.17
CA ASP A 238 4.26 14.88 7.49
C ASP A 238 4.26 13.51 6.81
N ASP A 239 3.09 12.88 6.65
CA ASP A 239 2.97 11.63 5.88
C ASP A 239 3.19 11.87 4.39
N LEU A 240 2.62 12.93 3.81
CA LEU A 240 2.85 13.29 2.42
C LEU A 240 4.34 13.57 2.16
N HIS A 241 4.97 14.38 3.00
CA HIS A 241 6.40 14.65 2.92
C HIS A 241 7.25 13.37 3.01
N SER A 242 6.87 12.44 3.89
CA SER A 242 7.54 11.14 3.95
C SER A 242 7.36 10.29 2.70
N MET A 243 6.20 10.38 2.02
CA MET A 243 5.97 9.70 0.74
C MET A 243 6.86 10.28 -0.36
N GLU A 244 6.96 11.61 -0.44
CA GLU A 244 7.83 12.31 -1.40
C GLU A 244 9.30 11.93 -1.19
N ILE A 245 9.79 12.03 0.03
CA ILE A 245 11.19 11.68 0.35
C ILE A 245 11.45 10.18 0.16
N GLY A 246 10.52 9.29 0.54
CA GLY A 246 10.65 7.85 0.37
C GLY A 246 10.82 7.44 -1.10
N LEU A 247 10.09 8.09 -2.01
CA LEU A 247 10.18 7.83 -3.45
C LEU A 247 11.45 8.42 -4.09
N LEU A 248 12.00 9.50 -3.54
CA LEU A 248 13.09 10.27 -4.15
C LEU A 248 14.40 10.19 -3.37
N GLY A 249 14.35 9.80 -2.11
CA GLY A 249 15.50 9.75 -1.21
C GLY A 249 16.50 8.62 -1.52
N PHE A 250 16.17 7.74 -2.44
CA PHE A 250 17.10 6.78 -3.00
C PHE A 250 17.99 7.48 -4.05
N LYS A 251 18.96 8.21 -3.58
CA LYS A 251 20.02 8.78 -4.42
C LYS A 251 21.30 7.98 -4.27
#